data_8be77dc0d7844f1c2087bb63eeb35f1c
#
_entry.id   8be77dc0d7844f1c2087bb63eeb35f1c
#
_cell.length_a   1.000
_cell.length_b   1.000
_cell.length_c   1.000
_cell.angle_alpha   90.00
_cell.angle_beta   90.00
_cell.angle_gamma   90.00
#
_symmetry.space_group_name_H-M   'P 1'
#
loop_
_entity.id
_entity.type
_entity.pdbx_description
1 polymer ?
#
loop_
_entity_poly.entity_id
_entity_poly.type
_entity_poly.pdbx_seq_one_letter_code
_entity_poly.pdbx_strand_id
1 'polypeptide(L)'
;MPTISLCMIVRDEAAVLERCLQSVAHLVDEIIIVDTGSVDETKTIAAAFTPHLYDFPWQDDFSAARNFAFSKGTGDYLFWMDADDVLPPESQQQFLERKPYFQADMIVMPYYAALDGQNQPLFT
;
A
#
# COMPACT_ATOMS: atom_id res chain seq x y z
N MET A 1 -15.92 11.25 -5.29
CA MET A 1 -15.45 9.98 -4.76
C MET A 1 -14.16 10.18 -4.01
N PRO A 2 -13.98 9.58 -2.85
CA PRO A 2 -12.73 9.76 -2.08
C PRO A 2 -11.53 9.20 -2.85
N THR A 3 -10.40 9.84 -2.69
CA THR A 3 -9.17 9.37 -3.30
C THR A 3 -8.32 8.64 -2.26
N ILE A 4 -7.57 7.67 -2.72
CA ILE A 4 -6.80 6.79 -1.84
C ILE A 4 -5.36 6.74 -2.31
N SER A 5 -4.44 6.99 -1.38
CA SER A 5 -3.01 6.83 -1.63
C SER A 5 -2.55 5.54 -0.95
N LEU A 6 -2.04 4.62 -1.73
CA LEU A 6 -1.40 3.42 -1.20
C LEU A 6 0.01 3.80 -0.80
N CYS A 7 0.39 3.54 0.43
CA CYS A 7 1.72 3.84 0.94
C CYS A 7 2.41 2.56 1.36
N MET A 8 3.60 2.33 0.85
CA MET A 8 4.35 1.10 1.12
C MET A 8 5.80 1.40 1.43
N ILE A 9 6.40 0.58 2.27
CA ILE A 9 7.83 0.55 2.48
C ILE A 9 8.32 -0.78 1.95
N VAL A 10 9.37 -0.76 1.14
CA VAL A 10 9.89 -1.98 0.53
C VAL A 10 11.40 -2.08 0.71
N ARG A 11 11.90 -3.30 0.79
CA ARG A 11 13.33 -3.57 0.78
C ARG A 11 13.54 -5.01 0.34
N ASP A 12 14.20 -5.18 -0.80
CA ASP A 12 14.51 -6.50 -1.37
C ASP A 12 13.27 -7.39 -1.48
N GLU A 13 12.22 -6.84 -2.08
CA GLU A 13 10.93 -7.51 -2.23
C GLU A 13 10.63 -7.89 -3.69
N ALA A 14 11.66 -8.00 -4.51
CA ALA A 14 11.46 -8.24 -5.94
C ALA A 14 10.63 -9.48 -6.24
N ALA A 15 10.72 -10.50 -5.39
CA ALA A 15 9.99 -11.75 -5.64
C ALA A 15 8.47 -11.61 -5.47
N VAL A 16 8.00 -10.64 -4.69
CA VAL A 16 6.59 -10.55 -4.33
C VAL A 16 5.93 -9.23 -4.66
N LEU A 17 6.71 -8.18 -4.91
CA LEU A 17 6.17 -6.83 -5.04
C LEU A 17 5.21 -6.70 -6.23
N GLU A 18 5.55 -7.27 -7.37
CA GLU A 18 4.70 -7.15 -8.54
C GLU A 18 3.33 -7.76 -8.29
N ARG A 19 3.30 -8.92 -7.65
CA ARG A 19 2.04 -9.59 -7.34
C ARG A 19 1.18 -8.74 -6.40
N CYS A 20 1.80 -8.12 -5.40
CA CYS A 20 1.10 -7.24 -4.50
C CYS A 20 0.49 -6.06 -5.26
N LEU A 21 1.30 -5.39 -6.06
CA LEU A 21 0.84 -4.20 -6.76
C LEU A 21 -0.24 -4.51 -7.79
N GLN A 22 -0.14 -5.65 -8.46
CA GLN A 22 -1.17 -6.06 -9.41
C GLN A 22 -2.52 -6.27 -8.73
N SER A 23 -2.52 -6.65 -7.47
CA SER A 23 -3.77 -6.91 -6.76
C SER A 23 -4.46 -5.64 -6.31
N VAL A 24 -3.76 -4.50 -6.21
CA VAL A 24 -4.34 -3.30 -5.65
C VAL A 24 -4.23 -2.05 -6.52
N ALA A 25 -3.38 -2.05 -7.53
CA ALA A 25 -3.11 -0.82 -8.28
C ALA A 25 -4.39 -0.20 -8.88
N HIS A 26 -5.32 -1.03 -9.28
CA HIS A 26 -6.57 -0.55 -9.90
C HIS A 26 -7.58 -0.03 -8.87
N LEU A 27 -7.29 -0.19 -7.59
CA LEU A 27 -8.22 0.20 -6.52
C LEU A 27 -7.89 1.57 -5.94
N VAL A 28 -6.67 2.03 -6.14
CA VAL A 28 -6.18 3.25 -5.49
C VAL A 28 -5.91 4.32 -6.54
N ASP A 29 -5.82 5.55 -6.09
CA ASP A 29 -5.63 6.69 -6.99
C ASP A 29 -4.16 7.09 -7.08
N GLU A 30 -3.36 6.72 -6.10
CA GLU A 30 -1.95 7.07 -6.05
C GLU A 30 -1.19 5.98 -5.33
N ILE A 31 0.02 5.68 -5.77
CA ILE A 31 0.87 4.69 -5.12
C ILE A 31 2.16 5.39 -4.72
N ILE A 32 2.47 5.35 -3.42
CA ILE A 32 3.70 5.90 -2.87
C ILE A 32 4.55 4.73 -2.38
N ILE A 33 5.73 4.57 -2.92
CA ILE A 33 6.63 3.48 -2.51
C ILE A 33 7.91 4.09 -1.99
N VAL A 34 8.29 3.68 -0.78
CA VAL A 34 9.51 4.13 -0.14
C VAL A 34 10.47 2.94 -0.04
N ASP A 35 11.63 3.07 -0.68
CA ASP A 35 12.63 2.02 -0.67
C ASP A 35 13.69 2.34 0.38
N THR A 36 13.95 1.37 1.26
CA THR A 36 14.87 1.59 2.37
C THR A 36 16.24 0.98 2.14
N GLY A 37 16.58 0.67 0.90
CA GLY A 37 17.92 0.19 0.59
C GLY A 37 17.97 -1.12 -0.17
N SER A 38 17.04 -1.33 -1.11
CA SER A 38 17.04 -2.56 -1.91
C SER A 38 18.29 -2.68 -2.77
N VAL A 39 18.81 -3.89 -2.85
CA VAL A 39 19.93 -4.21 -3.71
C VAL A 39 19.50 -5.09 -4.88
N ASP A 40 18.26 -5.53 -4.91
CA ASP A 40 17.70 -6.33 -5.99
C ASP A 40 16.91 -5.44 -6.96
N GLU A 41 15.99 -6.02 -7.72
CA GLU A 41 15.23 -5.29 -8.72
C GLU A 41 13.95 -4.64 -8.18
N THR A 42 13.82 -4.55 -6.87
CA THR A 42 12.63 -3.98 -6.23
C THR A 42 12.29 -2.60 -6.78
N LYS A 43 13.29 -1.72 -6.89
CA LYS A 43 13.04 -0.36 -7.36
C LYS A 43 12.59 -0.35 -8.82
N THR A 44 13.13 -1.23 -9.64
CA THR A 44 12.74 -1.33 -11.04
C THR A 44 11.29 -1.77 -11.16
N ILE A 45 10.88 -2.74 -10.37
CA ILE A 45 9.50 -3.21 -10.37
C ILE A 45 8.57 -2.10 -9.88
N ALA A 46 8.94 -1.41 -8.81
CA ALA A 46 8.12 -0.33 -8.28
C ALA A 46 7.93 0.79 -9.30
N ALA A 47 8.99 1.14 -10.01
CA ALA A 47 8.94 2.22 -10.99
C ALA A 47 7.99 1.91 -12.15
N ALA A 48 7.72 0.64 -12.42
CA ALA A 48 6.79 0.25 -13.46
C ALA A 48 5.33 0.55 -13.06
N PHE A 49 5.06 0.70 -11.78
CA PHE A 49 3.70 0.95 -11.28
C PHE A 49 3.46 2.40 -10.90
N THR A 50 4.50 3.13 -10.54
CA THR A 50 4.31 4.51 -10.06
C THR A 50 5.55 5.35 -10.24
N PRO A 51 5.41 6.65 -10.53
CA PRO A 51 6.53 7.57 -10.52
C PRO A 51 6.88 8.05 -9.11
N HIS A 52 6.06 7.72 -8.11
CA HIS A 52 6.26 8.21 -6.74
C HIS A 52 7.07 7.21 -5.94
N LEU A 53 8.31 7.04 -6.34
CA LEU A 53 9.25 6.13 -5.69
C LEU A 53 10.31 6.98 -4.99
N TYR A 54 10.46 6.78 -3.69
CA TYR A 54 11.37 7.55 -2.88
C TYR A 54 12.39 6.65 -2.18
N ASP A 55 13.60 7.15 -2.01
CA ASP A 55 14.61 6.47 -1.23
C ASP A 55 14.62 7.03 0.18
N PHE A 56 14.61 6.16 1.16
CA PHE A 56 14.68 6.55 2.56
C PHE A 56 15.59 5.56 3.27
N PRO A 57 16.89 5.86 3.39
CA PRO A 57 17.82 4.90 3.97
C PRO A 57 17.37 4.42 5.33
N TRP A 58 17.51 3.14 5.57
CA TRP A 58 17.04 2.54 6.81
C TRP A 58 17.78 3.12 8.01
N GLN A 59 17.05 3.52 9.01
CA GLN A 59 17.58 4.16 10.20
C GLN A 59 17.22 3.42 11.48
N ASP A 60 16.91 2.13 11.36
CA ASP A 60 16.46 1.30 12.47
C ASP A 60 15.21 1.87 13.14
N ASP A 61 14.38 2.54 12.36
CA ASP A 61 13.16 3.15 12.86
C ASP A 61 12.06 2.98 11.82
N PHE A 62 11.26 1.95 12.01
CA PHE A 62 10.16 1.66 11.09
C PHE A 62 9.14 2.80 11.07
N SER A 63 8.89 3.42 12.22
CA SER A 63 7.93 4.51 12.29
C SER A 63 8.38 5.71 11.48
N ALA A 64 9.68 6.00 11.45
CA ALA A 64 10.18 7.11 10.65
C ALA A 64 9.94 6.86 9.17
N ALA A 65 10.21 5.65 8.68
CA ALA A 65 9.98 5.31 7.29
C ALA A 65 8.50 5.37 6.94
N ARG A 66 7.64 4.86 7.83
CA ARG A 66 6.20 4.86 7.60
C ARG A 66 5.66 6.30 7.58
N ASN A 67 6.11 7.13 8.50
CA ASN A 67 5.66 8.52 8.53
C ASN A 67 6.12 9.25 7.28
N PHE A 68 7.31 8.95 6.79
CA PHE A 68 7.79 9.54 5.55
C PHE A 68 6.88 9.13 4.40
N ALA A 69 6.54 7.85 4.30
CA ALA A 69 5.65 7.37 3.24
C ALA A 69 4.29 8.06 3.31
N PHE A 70 3.70 8.13 4.51
CA PHE A 70 2.41 8.78 4.68
C PHE A 70 2.46 10.27 4.33
N SER A 71 3.57 10.93 4.61
CA SER A 71 3.70 12.35 4.32
C SER A 71 3.67 12.66 2.83
N LYS A 72 3.90 11.65 1.99
CA LYS A 72 3.90 11.83 0.54
C LYS A 72 2.54 11.56 -0.08
N GLY A 73 1.63 10.94 0.64
CA GLY A 73 0.31 10.64 0.10
C GLY A 73 -0.55 11.90 0.04
N THR A 74 -1.26 12.08 -1.07
CA THR A 74 -2.11 13.24 -1.27
C THR A 74 -3.58 12.90 -1.32
N GLY A 75 -3.94 11.63 -1.22
CA GLY A 75 -5.33 11.21 -1.25
C GLY A 75 -6.08 11.54 0.04
N ASP A 76 -7.39 11.42 -0.02
CA ASP A 76 -8.24 11.64 1.14
C ASP A 76 -7.99 10.59 2.21
N TYR A 77 -7.55 9.40 1.80
CA TYR A 77 -7.25 8.30 2.72
C TYR A 77 -5.89 7.71 2.38
N LEU A 78 -5.22 7.23 3.41
CA LEU A 78 -3.95 6.54 3.26
C LEU A 78 -4.17 5.05 3.50
N PHE A 79 -3.74 4.23 2.56
CA PHE A 79 -3.90 2.79 2.61
C PHE A 79 -2.51 2.16 2.71
N TRP A 80 -2.32 1.32 3.70
CA TRP A 80 -1.02 0.69 3.92
C TRP A 80 -1.07 -0.79 3.56
N MET A 81 -0.08 -1.28 2.83
CA MET A 81 0.09 -2.71 2.57
C MET A 81 1.55 -3.07 2.65
N ASP A 82 1.83 -4.29 3.08
CA ASP A 82 3.17 -4.84 3.01
C ASP A 82 3.37 -5.48 1.64
N ALA A 83 4.60 -5.51 1.17
CA ALA A 83 4.89 -5.96 -0.19
C ALA A 83 4.57 -7.42 -0.45
N ASP A 84 4.53 -8.25 0.59
CA ASP A 84 4.21 -9.67 0.43
C ASP A 84 2.71 -9.96 0.56
N ASP A 85 1.89 -8.94 0.77
CA ASP A 85 0.45 -9.12 0.83
C ASP A 85 -0.15 -9.11 -0.57
N VAL A 86 -1.22 -9.87 -0.75
CA VAL A 86 -1.99 -9.84 -1.98
C VAL A 86 -3.45 -9.69 -1.60
N LEU A 87 -4.11 -8.71 -2.18
CA LEU A 87 -5.51 -8.50 -1.89
C LEU A 87 -6.32 -9.51 -2.70
N PRO A 88 -7.06 -10.43 -2.05
CA PRO A 88 -7.84 -11.43 -2.77
C PRO A 88 -8.95 -10.80 -3.61
N PRO A 89 -9.42 -11.48 -4.66
CA PRO A 89 -10.45 -10.90 -5.53
C PRO A 89 -11.71 -10.47 -4.79
N GLU A 90 -12.14 -11.22 -3.78
CA GLU A 90 -13.32 -10.86 -3.00
C GLU A 90 -13.08 -9.57 -2.25
N SER A 91 -11.89 -9.39 -1.70
CA SER A 91 -11.53 -8.18 -0.97
C SER A 91 -11.41 -7.01 -1.91
N GLN A 92 -10.90 -7.24 -3.13
CA GLN A 92 -10.82 -6.21 -4.14
C GLN A 92 -12.22 -5.69 -4.47
N GLN A 93 -13.17 -6.58 -4.63
CA GLN A 93 -14.53 -6.20 -4.94
C GLN A 93 -15.17 -5.43 -3.79
N GLN A 94 -14.97 -5.89 -2.56
CA GLN A 94 -15.49 -5.20 -1.39
C GLN A 94 -14.90 -3.80 -1.27
N PHE A 95 -13.63 -3.66 -1.57
CA PHE A 95 -12.96 -2.37 -1.54
C PHE A 95 -13.63 -1.41 -2.53
N LEU A 96 -13.83 -1.87 -3.77
CA LEU A 96 -14.43 -1.04 -4.79
C LEU A 96 -15.87 -0.65 -4.43
N GLU A 97 -16.62 -1.57 -3.84
CA GLU A 97 -17.99 -1.30 -3.46
C GLU A 97 -18.10 -0.29 -2.34
N ARG A 98 -17.12 -0.26 -1.45
CA ARG A 98 -17.16 0.60 -0.27
C ARG A 98 -16.43 1.92 -0.45
N LYS A 99 -15.56 2.00 -1.44
CA LYS A 99 -14.75 3.19 -1.65
C LYS A 99 -15.59 4.48 -1.71
N PRO A 100 -16.72 4.53 -2.42
CA PRO A 100 -17.50 5.77 -2.50
C PRO A 100 -18.09 6.21 -1.15
N TYR A 101 -18.12 5.30 -0.19
CA TYR A 101 -18.73 5.56 1.11
C TYR A 101 -17.72 5.75 2.24
N PHE A 102 -16.45 5.83 1.93
CA PHE A 102 -15.43 6.04 2.95
C PHE A 102 -15.66 7.41 3.60
N GLN A 103 -15.48 7.45 4.91
CA GLN A 103 -15.70 8.66 5.69
C GLN A 103 -14.36 9.34 5.95
N ALA A 104 -14.40 10.65 6.12
CA ALA A 104 -13.18 11.43 6.21
C ALA A 104 -12.23 11.02 7.35
N ASP A 105 -12.76 10.46 8.41
CA ASP A 105 -11.92 10.05 9.52
C ASP A 105 -11.63 8.56 9.51
N MET A 106 -12.03 7.84 8.47
CA MET A 106 -11.78 6.42 8.39
C MET A 106 -10.34 6.15 7.97
N ILE A 107 -9.72 5.21 8.62
CA ILE A 107 -8.40 4.76 8.23
C ILE A 107 -8.54 3.39 7.60
N VAL A 108 -8.08 3.24 6.38
CA VAL A 108 -8.11 1.96 5.68
C VAL A 108 -6.81 1.24 6.01
N MET A 109 -6.94 0.14 6.73
CA MET A 109 -5.77 -0.59 7.19
C MET A 109 -5.55 -1.78 6.28
N PRO A 110 -4.42 -1.83 5.68
CA PRO A 110 -4.19 -2.83 4.68
C PRO A 110 -4.11 -4.21 5.18
N TYR A 111 -3.59 -4.38 6.36
CA TYR A 111 -3.33 -5.73 6.64
C TYR A 111 -4.51 -6.39 7.21
N TYR A 112 -5.65 -5.83 7.02
CA TYR A 112 -6.79 -6.58 7.32
C TYR A 112 -6.75 -7.84 6.55
N ALA A 113 -5.96 -7.89 5.53
CA ALA A 113 -5.77 -9.13 4.86
C ALA A 113 -5.22 -10.12 5.83
N ALA A 114 -4.40 -9.64 6.71
CA ALA A 114 -3.85 -10.54 7.66
C ALA A 114 -4.93 -10.91 8.64
N LEU A 115 -5.92 -10.08 8.70
CA LEU A 115 -6.98 -10.41 9.57
C LEU A 115 -7.85 -11.38 8.96
N ASP A 116 -7.55 -11.70 7.74
CA ASP A 116 -8.32 -12.57 7.05
C ASP A 116 -8.46 -13.81 7.65
N GLY A 117 -7.66 -14.21 8.50
CA GLY A 117 -7.87 -15.33 9.26
C GLY A 117 -9.22 -15.24 9.93
N GLN A 118 -9.65 -14.03 10.16
CA GLN A 118 -10.92 -13.77 10.76
C GLN A 118 -11.92 -13.33 9.74
N ASN A 119 -11.47 -13.05 8.56
CA ASN A 119 -12.29 -12.54 7.48
C ASN A 119 -13.04 -11.31 7.92
N GLN A 120 -12.37 -10.48 8.66
CA GLN A 120 -12.98 -9.27 9.15
C GLN A 120 -12.23 -8.10 8.57
N PRO A 121 -12.61 -7.67 7.40
CA PRO A 121 -11.96 -6.52 6.79
C PRO A 121 -12.10 -5.32 7.70
N LEU A 122 -11.05 -4.58 7.77
CA LEU A 122 -11.01 -3.45 8.64
C LEU A 122 -11.99 -2.36 8.26
N PHE A 123 -12.42 -2.35 7.03
CA PHE A 123 -13.37 -1.36 6.60
C PHE A 123 -14.79 -1.89 6.53
N THR A 124 -15.09 -2.95 7.25
CA THR A 124 -16.47 -3.42 7.30
C THR A 124 -17.27 -2.66 8.32
#